data_8813cd2579f0f86c28dcad3c7d6ddd4f
#
_entry.id   8813cd2579f0f86c28dcad3c7d6ddd4f
#
_cell.length_a   1.000
_cell.length_b   1.000
_cell.length_c   1.000
_cell.angle_alpha   90.00
_cell.angle_beta   90.00
_cell.angle_gamma   90.00
#
_symmetry.space_group_name_H-M   'P 1'
#
loop_
_entity.id
_entity.type
_entity.pdbx_description
1 polymer ?
#
loop_
_entity_poly.entity_id
_entity_poly.type
_entity_poly.pdbx_seq_one_letter_code
_entity_poly.pdbx_strand_id
1 'polypeptide(L)'
;VPVLTLYVALWLAVFALVHADKAVDYISEPVMGGFISGVCCEIILMQVPKLLGSATGTGELFELLGHVFDAAKVINWPTAALGFGTLAILLIAPRKWPKVPWVLVMMVLGGLLGAFAPLDDWGVALLAAVPRGLPKVVLPDLTALPFTQALVATLPVVAVILAETLLASSGTAQKNGYRLNGRREIVTYAVGNVAAGLVGCCVVSGSVSRTAVNERNGGRTQLVSVMASVTMLVVLLVATPLIRFLPVPVLTAIVVNALIGATEFGIARRLWRVNRVELGIFTGAFFGVLLLGAIKGVLVGMVLSFIDVLMRAAAPQRTFLGTLPGKAGFFPIDRVSGVQALAHIVLY
;
A
#
# COMPACT_ATOMS: atom_id res chain seq x y z
N VAL A 1 0.27 19.23 -4.56
CA VAL A 1 0.94 18.01 -4.04
C VAL A 1 2.10 18.36 -3.13
N PRO A 2 3.15 19.15 -3.53
CA PRO A 2 4.34 19.39 -2.70
C PRO A 2 4.03 19.98 -1.32
N VAL A 3 3.06 20.90 -1.25
CA VAL A 3 2.61 21.48 0.01
C VAL A 3 2.09 20.41 0.96
N LEU A 4 1.24 19.51 0.48
CA LEU A 4 0.74 18.40 1.30
C LEU A 4 1.86 17.45 1.76
N THR A 5 2.89 17.23 0.93
CA THR A 5 4.07 16.44 1.31
C THR A 5 4.83 17.08 2.49
N LEU A 6 4.94 18.42 2.53
CA LEU A 6 5.54 19.13 3.67
C LEU A 6 4.68 19.04 4.93
N TYR A 7 3.34 19.09 4.82
CA TYR A 7 2.46 18.85 5.97
C TYR A 7 2.56 17.42 6.50
N VAL A 8 2.71 16.44 5.62
CA VAL A 8 3.00 15.05 6.02
C VAL A 8 4.32 14.99 6.78
N ALA A 9 5.38 15.64 6.29
CA ALA A 9 6.66 15.70 6.99
C ALA A 9 6.54 16.35 8.38
N LEU A 10 5.75 17.41 8.48
CA LEU A 10 5.47 18.08 9.75
C LEU A 10 4.78 17.12 10.74
N TRP A 11 3.74 16.41 10.31
CA TRP A 11 3.07 15.42 11.15
C TRP A 11 4.00 14.31 11.60
N LEU A 12 4.82 13.76 10.68
CA LEU A 12 5.79 12.74 11.03
C LEU A 12 6.81 13.25 12.06
N ALA A 13 7.26 14.51 11.94
CA ALA A 13 8.13 15.12 12.94
C ALA A 13 7.45 15.23 14.31
N VAL A 14 6.18 15.69 14.35
CA VAL A 14 5.38 15.76 15.58
C VAL A 14 5.22 14.36 16.19
N PHE A 15 4.88 13.35 15.39
CA PHE A 15 4.71 11.98 15.87
C PHE A 15 6.01 11.35 16.36
N ALA A 16 7.14 11.70 15.77
CA ALA A 16 8.46 11.32 16.31
C ALA A 16 8.75 11.94 17.67
N LEU A 17 8.29 13.19 17.90
CA LEU A 17 8.46 13.89 19.20
C LEU A 17 7.59 13.29 20.29
N VAL A 18 6.34 12.95 19.98
CA VAL A 18 5.39 12.36 20.97
C VAL A 18 5.55 10.83 21.10
N HIS A 19 6.56 10.23 20.48
CA HIS A 19 6.83 8.77 20.52
C HIS A 19 5.64 7.95 20.03
N ALA A 20 5.04 8.35 18.92
CA ALA A 20 3.89 7.67 18.31
C ALA A 20 4.25 6.31 17.67
N ASP A 21 5.53 5.94 17.62
CA ASP A 21 5.99 4.61 17.25
C ASP A 21 5.30 3.51 18.07
N LYS A 22 5.02 3.76 19.34
CA LYS A 22 4.28 2.84 20.21
C LYS A 22 2.80 2.75 19.88
N ALA A 23 2.21 3.76 19.27
CA ALA A 23 0.78 3.77 18.93
C ALA A 23 0.48 2.84 17.73
N VAL A 24 1.44 2.58 16.87
CA VAL A 24 1.28 1.68 15.71
C VAL A 24 1.10 0.23 16.13
N ASP A 25 1.64 -0.17 17.28
CA ASP A 25 1.43 -1.51 17.85
C ASP A 25 -0.05 -1.80 18.18
N TYR A 26 -0.88 -0.76 18.28
CA TYR A 26 -2.33 -0.88 18.51
C TYR A 26 -3.16 -0.94 17.23
N ILE A 27 -2.57 -0.71 16.06
CA ILE A 27 -3.28 -0.86 14.79
C ILE A 27 -3.32 -2.34 14.43
N SER A 28 -4.51 -2.93 14.45
CA SER A 28 -4.65 -4.35 14.16
C SER A 28 -4.41 -4.67 12.69
N GLU A 29 -3.72 -5.80 12.42
CA GLU A 29 -3.46 -6.30 11.06
C GLU A 29 -4.74 -6.40 10.20
N PRO A 30 -5.90 -6.87 10.71
CA PRO A 30 -7.15 -6.91 9.97
C PRO A 30 -7.64 -5.54 9.49
N VAL A 31 -7.53 -4.50 10.32
CA VAL A 31 -7.94 -3.13 9.95
C VAL A 31 -7.09 -2.61 8.80
N MET A 32 -5.76 -2.77 8.93
CA MET A 32 -4.83 -2.33 7.89
C MET A 32 -5.02 -3.07 6.58
N GLY A 33 -5.16 -4.41 6.65
CA GLY A 33 -5.41 -5.23 5.46
C GLY A 33 -6.72 -4.86 4.76
N GLY A 34 -7.80 -4.63 5.54
CA GLY A 34 -9.09 -4.17 5.03
C GLY A 34 -8.99 -2.80 4.37
N PHE A 35 -8.34 -1.85 5.03
CA PHE A 35 -8.12 -0.49 4.53
C PHE A 35 -7.30 -0.49 3.23
N ILE A 36 -6.13 -1.12 3.21
CA ILE A 36 -5.26 -1.18 2.02
C ILE A 36 -6.00 -1.84 0.86
N SER A 37 -6.70 -2.95 1.11
CA SER A 37 -7.49 -3.64 0.07
C SER A 37 -8.63 -2.76 -0.46
N GLY A 38 -9.29 -1.99 0.42
CA GLY A 38 -10.34 -1.03 0.05
C GLY A 38 -9.81 0.07 -0.87
N VAL A 39 -8.70 0.71 -0.48
CA VAL A 39 -8.04 1.75 -1.29
C VAL A 39 -7.57 1.19 -2.64
N CYS A 40 -6.96 0.01 -2.64
CA CYS A 40 -6.54 -0.63 -3.89
C CYS A 40 -7.73 -0.89 -4.82
N CYS A 41 -8.85 -1.41 -4.31
CA CYS A 41 -10.07 -1.62 -5.09
C CYS A 41 -10.66 -0.32 -5.61
N GLU A 42 -10.73 0.73 -4.79
CA GLU A 42 -11.19 2.06 -5.20
C GLU A 42 -10.34 2.59 -6.36
N ILE A 43 -9.00 2.57 -6.24
CA ILE A 43 -8.12 3.03 -7.30
C ILE A 43 -8.23 2.15 -8.55
N ILE A 44 -8.37 0.84 -8.42
CA ILE A 44 -8.59 -0.06 -9.58
C ILE A 44 -9.87 0.35 -10.30
N LEU A 45 -10.98 0.59 -9.60
CA LEU A 45 -12.23 1.05 -10.19
C LEU A 45 -12.07 2.40 -10.92
N MET A 46 -11.30 3.33 -10.34
CA MET A 46 -10.94 4.60 -11.00
C MET A 46 -10.14 4.41 -12.29
N GLN A 47 -9.36 3.33 -12.41
CA GLN A 47 -8.54 3.07 -13.61
C GLN A 47 -9.28 2.31 -14.71
N VAL A 48 -10.37 1.58 -14.40
CA VAL A 48 -11.11 0.80 -15.40
C VAL A 48 -11.61 1.64 -16.58
N PRO A 49 -12.17 2.85 -16.41
CA PRO A 49 -12.55 3.69 -17.54
C PRO A 49 -11.38 4.01 -18.49
N LYS A 50 -10.17 4.20 -17.97
CA LYS A 50 -8.97 4.41 -18.80
C LYS A 50 -8.59 3.19 -19.63
N LEU A 51 -8.80 1.98 -19.10
CA LEU A 51 -8.59 0.75 -19.87
C LEU A 51 -9.60 0.62 -21.01
N LEU A 52 -10.77 1.27 -20.88
CA LEU A 52 -11.81 1.28 -21.90
C LEU A 52 -11.68 2.46 -22.89
N GLY A 53 -10.73 3.38 -22.66
CA GLY A 53 -10.48 4.55 -23.52
C GLY A 53 -11.17 5.84 -23.07
N SER A 54 -11.74 5.85 -21.87
CA SER A 54 -12.41 7.02 -21.28
C SER A 54 -11.50 7.71 -20.23
N ALA A 55 -11.94 8.87 -19.71
CA ALA A 55 -11.25 9.56 -18.64
C ALA A 55 -11.31 8.77 -17.32
N THR A 56 -10.42 9.09 -16.38
CA THR A 56 -10.41 8.49 -15.03
C THR A 56 -11.73 8.77 -14.33
N GLY A 57 -12.31 7.76 -13.71
CA GLY A 57 -13.42 7.94 -12.78
C GLY A 57 -12.96 8.71 -11.52
N THR A 58 -13.86 9.47 -10.93
CA THR A 58 -13.68 10.19 -9.66
C THR A 58 -14.92 10.03 -8.80
N GLY A 59 -14.77 10.09 -7.49
CA GLY A 59 -15.89 10.01 -6.56
C GLY A 59 -15.93 8.73 -5.73
N GLU A 60 -17.03 8.49 -5.04
CA GLU A 60 -17.26 7.31 -4.19
C GLU A 60 -17.72 6.09 -5.02
N LEU A 61 -17.83 4.92 -4.40
CA LEU A 61 -18.08 3.64 -5.08
C LEU A 61 -19.20 3.69 -6.14
N PHE A 62 -20.35 4.28 -5.81
CA PHE A 62 -21.50 4.31 -6.73
C PHE A 62 -21.24 5.21 -7.95
N GLU A 63 -20.55 6.34 -7.76
CA GLU A 63 -20.14 7.23 -8.84
C GLU A 63 -19.09 6.54 -9.73
N LEU A 64 -18.13 5.84 -9.12
CA LEU A 64 -17.11 5.06 -9.83
C LEU A 64 -17.74 3.94 -10.68
N LEU A 65 -18.72 3.23 -10.13
CA LEU A 65 -19.45 2.22 -10.89
C LEU A 65 -20.25 2.86 -12.04
N GLY A 66 -20.83 4.04 -11.84
CA GLY A 66 -21.44 4.84 -12.90
C GLY A 66 -20.47 5.17 -14.02
N HIS A 67 -19.28 5.68 -13.68
CA HIS A 67 -18.24 5.98 -14.65
C HIS A 67 -17.74 4.75 -15.42
N VAL A 68 -17.63 3.60 -14.76
CA VAL A 68 -17.30 2.32 -15.42
C VAL A 68 -18.41 1.92 -16.40
N PHE A 69 -19.66 2.06 -15.99
CA PHE A 69 -20.82 1.72 -16.83
C PHE A 69 -20.93 2.64 -18.05
N ASP A 70 -20.70 3.94 -17.88
CA ASP A 70 -20.71 4.90 -18.99
C ASP A 70 -19.54 4.70 -19.94
N ALA A 71 -18.33 4.41 -19.41
CA ALA A 71 -17.17 4.03 -20.23
C ALA A 71 -17.43 2.74 -21.04
N ALA A 72 -18.18 1.79 -20.47
CA ALA A 72 -18.54 0.55 -21.15
C ALA A 72 -19.52 0.75 -22.32
N LYS A 73 -20.24 1.88 -22.39
CA LYS A 73 -21.09 2.24 -23.54
C LYS A 73 -20.30 2.79 -24.73
N VAL A 74 -19.11 3.37 -24.46
CA VAL A 74 -18.27 4.04 -25.45
C VAL A 74 -16.86 3.43 -25.45
N ILE A 75 -16.79 2.12 -25.70
CA ILE A 75 -15.52 1.38 -25.65
C ILE A 75 -14.67 1.71 -26.88
N ASN A 76 -13.43 2.15 -26.65
CA ASN A 76 -12.39 2.13 -27.68
C ASN A 76 -11.72 0.75 -27.70
N TRP A 77 -12.08 -0.08 -28.68
CA TRP A 77 -11.62 -1.47 -28.77
C TRP A 77 -10.10 -1.63 -28.85
N PRO A 78 -9.34 -0.83 -29.62
CA PRO A 78 -7.87 -0.84 -29.62
C PRO A 78 -7.29 -0.56 -28.24
N THR A 79 -7.79 0.45 -27.54
CA THR A 79 -7.38 0.79 -26.17
C THR A 79 -7.67 -0.36 -25.19
N ALA A 80 -8.88 -0.91 -25.25
CA ALA A 80 -9.29 -2.02 -24.40
C ALA A 80 -8.45 -3.28 -24.65
N ALA A 81 -8.23 -3.64 -25.92
CA ALA A 81 -7.40 -4.79 -26.28
C ALA A 81 -5.95 -4.64 -25.76
N LEU A 82 -5.37 -3.44 -25.92
CA LEU A 82 -4.02 -3.15 -25.43
C LEU A 82 -3.95 -3.18 -23.90
N GLY A 83 -4.90 -2.58 -23.21
CA GLY A 83 -4.94 -2.50 -21.75
C GLY A 83 -5.19 -3.85 -21.10
N PHE A 84 -6.27 -4.54 -21.48
CA PHE A 84 -6.58 -5.87 -20.92
C PHE A 84 -5.61 -6.95 -21.39
N GLY A 85 -5.09 -6.86 -22.62
CA GLY A 85 -4.03 -7.76 -23.11
C GLY A 85 -2.76 -7.62 -22.28
N THR A 86 -2.32 -6.38 -22.00
CA THR A 86 -1.20 -6.12 -21.11
C THR A 86 -1.45 -6.65 -19.70
N LEU A 87 -2.64 -6.39 -19.14
CA LEU A 87 -3.01 -6.87 -17.80
C LEU A 87 -3.01 -8.40 -17.73
N ALA A 88 -3.58 -9.07 -18.74
CA ALA A 88 -3.58 -10.53 -18.80
C ALA A 88 -2.15 -11.12 -18.87
N ILE A 89 -1.27 -10.51 -19.66
CA ILE A 89 0.14 -10.93 -19.71
C ILE A 89 0.80 -10.73 -18.34
N LEU A 90 0.61 -9.58 -17.68
CA LEU A 90 1.19 -9.30 -16.36
C LEU A 90 0.69 -10.23 -15.26
N LEU A 91 -0.54 -10.74 -15.34
CA LEU A 91 -1.10 -11.68 -14.37
C LEU A 91 -0.69 -13.14 -14.62
N ILE A 92 -0.52 -13.53 -15.90
CA ILE A 92 -0.31 -14.92 -16.29
C ILE A 92 1.18 -15.25 -16.48
N ALA A 93 1.93 -14.38 -17.17
CA ALA A 93 3.29 -14.65 -17.56
C ALA A 93 4.28 -14.81 -16.39
N PRO A 94 4.18 -14.04 -15.27
CA PRO A 94 5.04 -14.27 -14.12
C PRO A 94 4.88 -15.65 -13.46
N ARG A 95 3.73 -16.29 -13.63
CA ARG A 95 3.50 -17.65 -13.11
C ARG A 95 4.29 -18.69 -13.87
N LYS A 96 4.47 -18.50 -15.19
CA LYS A 96 5.25 -19.42 -16.06
C LYS A 96 6.75 -19.11 -16.06
N TRP A 97 7.09 -17.83 -16.09
CA TRP A 97 8.48 -17.33 -16.16
C TRP A 97 8.74 -16.26 -15.09
N PRO A 98 8.92 -16.66 -13.81
CA PRO A 98 9.07 -15.74 -12.70
C PRO A 98 10.37 -14.91 -12.71
N LYS A 99 11.38 -15.33 -13.48
CA LYS A 99 12.67 -14.64 -13.59
C LYS A 99 12.64 -13.43 -14.54
N VAL A 100 11.61 -13.31 -15.39
CA VAL A 100 11.49 -12.24 -16.37
C VAL A 100 10.79 -11.04 -15.73
N PRO A 101 11.35 -9.83 -15.80
CA PRO A 101 10.72 -8.62 -15.28
C PRO A 101 9.61 -8.14 -16.24
N TRP A 102 8.47 -8.80 -16.23
CA TRP A 102 7.38 -8.59 -17.18
C TRP A 102 6.87 -7.17 -17.24
N VAL A 103 6.89 -6.43 -16.13
CA VAL A 103 6.53 -5.01 -16.12
C VAL A 103 7.45 -4.21 -17.03
N LEU A 104 8.77 -4.44 -16.94
CA LEU A 104 9.74 -3.77 -17.80
C LEU A 104 9.57 -4.18 -19.28
N VAL A 105 9.34 -5.47 -19.53
CA VAL A 105 9.07 -5.98 -20.89
C VAL A 105 7.85 -5.29 -21.50
N MET A 106 6.75 -5.18 -20.75
CA MET A 106 5.54 -4.54 -21.23
C MET A 106 5.70 -3.03 -21.41
N MET A 107 6.51 -2.36 -20.60
CA MET A 107 6.87 -0.96 -20.81
C MET A 107 7.64 -0.76 -22.11
N VAL A 108 8.64 -1.61 -22.37
CA VAL A 108 9.44 -1.51 -23.60
C VAL A 108 8.59 -1.84 -24.83
N LEU A 109 7.82 -2.94 -24.79
CA LEU A 109 6.93 -3.31 -25.90
C LEU A 109 5.86 -2.24 -26.17
N GLY A 110 5.24 -1.71 -25.11
CA GLY A 110 4.28 -0.62 -25.22
C GLY A 110 4.90 0.64 -25.81
N GLY A 111 6.11 1.02 -25.38
CA GLY A 111 6.84 2.15 -25.93
C GLY A 111 7.23 1.95 -27.41
N LEU A 112 7.64 0.75 -27.80
CA LEU A 112 7.91 0.42 -29.21
C LEU A 112 6.63 0.48 -30.05
N LEU A 113 5.53 -0.06 -29.56
CA LEU A 113 4.22 0.06 -30.21
C LEU A 113 3.83 1.54 -30.42
N GLY A 114 3.98 2.38 -29.38
CA GLY A 114 3.67 3.79 -29.49
C GLY A 114 4.62 4.60 -30.39
N ALA A 115 5.84 4.07 -30.63
CA ALA A 115 6.80 4.72 -31.52
C ALA A 115 6.60 4.34 -32.99
N PHE A 116 6.15 3.12 -33.28
CA PHE A 116 6.10 2.57 -34.64
C PHE A 116 4.69 2.34 -35.18
N ALA A 117 3.67 2.21 -34.33
CA ALA A 117 2.28 2.04 -34.74
C ALA A 117 1.52 3.38 -34.66
N PRO A 118 0.57 3.63 -35.57
CA PRO A 118 -0.25 4.85 -35.58
C PRO A 118 -1.36 4.77 -34.52
N LEU A 119 -0.95 4.71 -33.25
CA LEU A 119 -1.87 4.54 -32.13
C LEU A 119 -2.81 5.73 -31.94
N ASP A 120 -2.35 6.94 -32.28
CA ASP A 120 -3.16 8.16 -32.24
C ASP A 120 -4.34 8.05 -33.22
N ASP A 121 -4.12 7.50 -34.43
CA ASP A 121 -5.17 7.28 -35.43
C ASP A 121 -6.23 6.27 -34.94
N TRP A 122 -5.83 5.36 -34.07
CA TRP A 122 -6.74 4.37 -33.45
C TRP A 122 -7.43 4.89 -32.17
N GLY A 123 -7.17 6.17 -31.84
CA GLY A 123 -7.73 6.81 -30.63
C GLY A 123 -7.14 6.29 -29.32
N VAL A 124 -5.94 5.69 -29.37
CA VAL A 124 -5.23 5.24 -28.16
C VAL A 124 -4.39 6.40 -27.64
N ALA A 125 -4.71 6.90 -26.45
CA ALA A 125 -3.98 7.98 -25.83
C ALA A 125 -2.53 7.57 -25.48
N LEU A 126 -1.57 8.41 -25.87
CA LEU A 126 -0.17 8.33 -25.47
C LEU A 126 0.07 9.20 -24.23
N LEU A 127 1.14 8.92 -23.50
CA LEU A 127 1.52 9.70 -22.35
C LEU A 127 2.02 11.10 -22.81
N ALA A 128 1.62 12.14 -22.07
CA ALA A 128 2.11 13.49 -22.32
C ALA A 128 3.63 13.57 -22.18
N ALA A 129 4.26 14.49 -22.94
CA ALA A 129 5.70 14.70 -22.86
C ALA A 129 6.12 15.09 -21.43
N VAL A 130 7.00 14.30 -20.84
CA VAL A 130 7.57 14.57 -19.52
C VAL A 130 8.79 15.48 -19.68
N PRO A 131 8.92 16.57 -18.90
CA PRO A 131 10.10 17.45 -18.95
C PRO A 131 11.36 16.65 -18.60
N ARG A 132 12.41 16.87 -19.39
CA ARG A 132 13.71 16.22 -19.15
C ARG A 132 14.46 16.93 -18.03
N GLY A 133 15.24 16.18 -17.27
CA GLY A 133 16.20 16.72 -16.31
C GLY A 133 15.86 16.39 -14.87
N LEU A 134 16.72 16.90 -14.00
CA LEU A 134 16.54 16.77 -12.58
C LEU A 134 15.39 17.63 -12.06
N PRO A 135 14.65 17.18 -11.05
CA PRO A 135 13.66 18.01 -10.40
C PRO A 135 14.35 19.26 -9.82
N LYS A 136 13.75 20.42 -10.07
CA LYS A 136 14.26 21.69 -9.53
C LYS A 136 13.79 21.83 -8.10
N VAL A 137 14.67 22.33 -7.23
CA VAL A 137 14.25 22.74 -5.88
C VAL A 137 13.33 23.93 -6.02
N VAL A 138 12.09 23.77 -5.57
CA VAL A 138 11.07 24.81 -5.59
C VAL A 138 10.53 24.90 -4.16
N LEU A 139 10.54 26.09 -3.60
CA LEU A 139 9.85 26.32 -2.34
C LEU A 139 8.34 26.35 -2.62
N PRO A 140 7.57 25.37 -2.13
CA PRO A 140 6.13 25.36 -2.35
C PRO A 140 5.48 26.53 -1.64
N ASP A 141 4.50 27.14 -2.29
CA ASP A 141 3.70 28.19 -1.66
C ASP A 141 2.77 27.56 -0.60
N LEU A 142 3.15 27.73 0.66
CA LEU A 142 2.41 27.19 1.80
C LEU A 142 1.04 27.86 1.98
N THR A 143 0.81 29.03 1.35
CA THR A 143 -0.46 29.75 1.40
C THR A 143 -1.49 29.25 0.40
N ALA A 144 -1.08 28.38 -0.54
CA ALA A 144 -1.95 27.81 -1.57
C ALA A 144 -3.13 26.98 -1.03
N LEU A 145 -3.06 26.54 0.22
CA LEU A 145 -4.12 25.81 0.92
C LEU A 145 -4.31 26.37 2.33
N PRO A 146 -5.57 26.46 2.81
CA PRO A 146 -5.82 26.82 4.22
C PRO A 146 -5.11 25.82 5.15
N PHE A 147 -4.36 26.31 6.11
CA PHE A 147 -3.52 25.52 7.03
C PHE A 147 -4.30 24.38 7.69
N THR A 148 -5.48 24.66 8.22
CA THR A 148 -6.32 23.66 8.91
C THR A 148 -6.81 22.57 7.97
N GLN A 149 -7.19 22.92 6.74
CA GLN A 149 -7.64 21.93 5.74
C GLN A 149 -6.49 21.02 5.32
N ALA A 150 -5.30 21.59 5.07
CA ALA A 150 -4.12 20.83 4.70
C ALA A 150 -3.70 19.86 5.83
N LEU A 151 -3.72 20.31 7.09
CA LEU A 151 -3.43 19.47 8.25
C LEU A 151 -4.41 18.30 8.38
N VAL A 152 -5.70 18.55 8.29
CA VAL A 152 -6.73 17.49 8.42
C VAL A 152 -6.64 16.51 7.25
N ALA A 153 -6.47 16.99 6.01
CA ALA A 153 -6.38 16.15 4.82
C ALA A 153 -5.14 15.24 4.81
N THR A 154 -4.04 15.66 5.46
CA THR A 154 -2.80 14.87 5.49
C THR A 154 -2.73 13.86 6.63
N LEU A 155 -3.55 13.99 7.67
CA LEU A 155 -3.54 13.09 8.81
C LEU A 155 -3.77 11.61 8.44
N PRO A 156 -4.76 11.25 7.60
CA PRO A 156 -4.94 9.87 7.15
C PRO A 156 -3.74 9.33 6.38
N VAL A 157 -3.13 10.17 5.54
CA VAL A 157 -1.93 9.78 4.77
C VAL A 157 -0.78 9.45 5.71
N VAL A 158 -0.58 10.24 6.75
CA VAL A 158 0.46 10.01 7.76
C VAL A 158 0.21 8.72 8.54
N ALA A 159 -1.05 8.43 8.91
CA ALA A 159 -1.40 7.19 9.59
C ALA A 159 -1.03 5.96 8.74
N VAL A 160 -1.30 5.99 7.44
CA VAL A 160 -0.92 4.93 6.49
C VAL A 160 0.61 4.80 6.39
N ILE A 161 1.32 5.92 6.25
CA ILE A 161 2.79 5.92 6.15
C ILE A 161 3.41 5.31 7.41
N LEU A 162 2.95 5.71 8.59
CA LEU A 162 3.44 5.16 9.85
C LEU A 162 3.20 3.66 9.93
N ALA A 163 1.97 3.23 9.63
CA ALA A 163 1.61 1.82 9.70
C ALA A 163 2.43 0.99 8.70
N GLU A 164 2.45 1.33 7.41
CA GLU A 164 3.21 0.59 6.38
C GLU A 164 4.71 0.57 6.68
N THR A 165 5.26 1.71 7.06
CA THR A 165 6.70 1.85 7.32
C THR A 165 7.13 1.04 8.52
N LEU A 166 6.45 1.21 9.66
CA LEU A 166 6.81 0.50 10.89
C LEU A 166 6.51 -0.99 10.77
N LEU A 167 5.44 -1.38 10.06
CA LEU A 167 5.16 -2.79 9.80
C LEU A 167 6.27 -3.44 8.94
N ALA A 168 6.70 -2.78 7.87
CA ALA A 168 7.78 -3.26 7.02
C ALA A 168 9.10 -3.39 7.78
N SER A 169 9.45 -2.36 8.56
CA SER A 169 10.69 -2.31 9.33
C SER A 169 10.66 -3.30 10.50
N SER A 170 9.56 -3.37 11.27
CA SER A 170 9.42 -4.29 12.41
C SER A 170 9.38 -5.74 11.97
N GLY A 171 8.65 -6.07 10.91
CA GLY A 171 8.59 -7.43 10.36
C GLY A 171 9.97 -7.94 9.93
N THR A 172 10.75 -7.08 9.25
CA THR A 172 12.12 -7.40 8.85
C THR A 172 13.05 -7.51 10.06
N ALA A 173 12.91 -6.62 11.05
CA ALA A 173 13.71 -6.64 12.28
C ALA A 173 13.48 -7.91 13.08
N GLN A 174 12.21 -8.31 13.29
CA GLN A 174 11.87 -9.55 13.98
C GLN A 174 12.43 -10.78 13.27
N LYS A 175 12.28 -10.84 11.95
CA LYS A 175 12.77 -11.98 11.17
C LYS A 175 14.28 -12.13 11.20
N ASN A 176 15.02 -11.02 11.24
CA ASN A 176 16.47 -11.00 11.25
C ASN A 176 17.10 -10.83 12.65
N GLY A 177 16.29 -10.79 13.72
CA GLY A 177 16.76 -10.81 15.10
C GLY A 177 17.40 -9.51 15.59
N TYR A 178 17.12 -8.35 14.97
CA TYR A 178 17.64 -7.06 15.45
C TYR A 178 16.53 -6.17 16.02
N ARG A 179 16.93 -5.19 16.85
CA ARG A 179 15.99 -4.25 17.45
C ARG A 179 15.81 -3.01 16.58
N LEU A 180 14.58 -2.67 16.31
CA LEU A 180 14.19 -1.46 15.60
C LEU A 180 14.02 -0.31 16.60
N ASN A 181 14.46 0.89 16.20
CA ASN A 181 14.11 2.12 16.90
C ASN A 181 13.04 2.87 16.07
N GLY A 182 11.76 2.66 16.38
CA GLY A 182 10.64 3.21 15.64
C GLY A 182 10.70 4.74 15.52
N ARG A 183 11.14 5.45 16.58
CA ARG A 183 11.31 6.92 16.52
C ARG A 183 12.31 7.34 15.45
N ARG A 184 13.44 6.65 15.32
CA ARG A 184 14.45 6.98 14.28
C ARG A 184 13.91 6.73 12.88
N GLU A 185 13.13 5.67 12.70
CA GLU A 185 12.44 5.40 11.44
C GLU A 185 11.50 6.56 11.08
N ILE A 186 10.64 7.00 12.00
CA ILE A 186 9.71 8.10 11.74
C ILE A 186 10.46 9.40 11.38
N VAL A 187 11.55 9.72 12.11
CA VAL A 187 12.39 10.90 11.80
C VAL A 187 13.00 10.79 10.39
N THR A 188 13.47 9.60 10.00
CA THR A 188 14.04 9.39 8.67
C THR A 188 13.02 9.66 7.57
N TYR A 189 11.77 9.19 7.75
CA TYR A 189 10.69 9.47 6.81
C TYR A 189 10.24 10.93 6.85
N ALA A 190 10.28 11.59 7.99
CA ALA A 190 10.02 13.03 8.09
C ALA A 190 11.02 13.82 7.23
N VAL A 191 12.34 13.54 7.39
CA VAL A 191 13.40 14.19 6.61
C VAL A 191 13.27 13.87 5.12
N GLY A 192 12.99 12.60 4.78
CA GLY A 192 12.76 12.18 3.40
C GLY A 192 11.58 12.91 2.75
N ASN A 193 10.49 13.13 3.49
CA ASN A 193 9.31 13.86 3.00
C ASN A 193 9.56 15.38 2.92
N VAL A 194 10.41 15.97 3.77
CA VAL A 194 10.88 17.36 3.58
C VAL A 194 11.62 17.48 2.25
N ALA A 195 12.59 16.60 2.02
CA ALA A 195 13.37 16.60 0.77
C ALA A 195 12.46 16.40 -0.46
N ALA A 196 11.51 15.45 -0.40
CA ALA A 196 10.53 15.22 -1.46
C ALA A 196 9.65 16.44 -1.74
N GLY A 197 9.14 17.09 -0.69
CA GLY A 197 8.33 18.31 -0.83
C GLY A 197 9.09 19.49 -1.47
N LEU A 198 10.37 19.65 -1.13
CA LEU A 198 11.23 20.71 -1.69
C LEU A 198 11.57 20.49 -3.16
N VAL A 199 11.59 19.25 -3.64
CA VAL A 199 11.80 18.95 -5.07
C VAL A 199 10.49 18.74 -5.84
N GLY A 200 9.35 19.07 -5.23
CA GLY A 200 8.05 18.99 -5.89
C GLY A 200 7.48 17.57 -6.01
N CYS A 201 8.04 16.59 -5.32
CA CYS A 201 7.62 15.20 -5.36
C CYS A 201 6.42 14.91 -4.47
N CYS A 202 5.81 13.74 -4.72
CA CYS A 202 4.79 13.14 -3.87
C CYS A 202 5.39 12.63 -2.57
N VAL A 203 4.51 12.27 -1.64
CA VAL A 203 4.83 11.69 -0.34
C VAL A 203 5.61 10.38 -0.50
N VAL A 204 6.62 10.19 0.35
CA VAL A 204 7.46 8.99 0.41
C VAL A 204 7.06 8.14 1.60
N SER A 205 6.85 6.83 1.37
CA SER A 205 6.54 5.85 2.42
C SER A 205 7.34 4.56 2.26
N GLY A 206 7.39 3.76 3.33
CA GLY A 206 7.85 2.38 3.27
C GLY A 206 6.92 1.50 2.43
N SER A 207 7.34 0.28 2.15
CA SER A 207 6.50 -0.71 1.47
C SER A 207 6.87 -2.11 1.93
N VAL A 208 5.91 -2.80 2.55
CA VAL A 208 6.09 -4.18 3.03
C VAL A 208 6.48 -5.11 1.89
N SER A 209 5.78 -5.02 0.76
CA SER A 209 6.02 -5.90 -0.40
C SER A 209 7.38 -5.68 -1.04
N ARG A 210 7.80 -4.44 -1.25
CA ARG A 210 9.13 -4.12 -1.82
C ARG A 210 10.26 -4.50 -0.87
N THR A 211 10.08 -4.28 0.42
CA THR A 211 11.03 -4.71 1.46
C THR A 211 11.18 -6.24 1.45
N ALA A 212 10.07 -6.98 1.39
CA ALA A 212 10.11 -8.44 1.31
C ALA A 212 10.80 -8.95 0.03
N VAL A 213 10.58 -8.30 -1.12
CA VAL A 213 11.28 -8.64 -2.37
C VAL A 213 12.77 -8.37 -2.25
N ASN A 214 13.16 -7.23 -1.70
CA ASN A 214 14.57 -6.89 -1.47
C ASN A 214 15.26 -7.94 -0.58
N GLU A 215 14.61 -8.32 0.51
CA GLU A 215 15.12 -9.33 1.45
C GLU A 215 15.25 -10.71 0.78
N ARG A 216 14.25 -11.16 0.01
CA ARG A 216 14.28 -12.43 -0.72
C ARG A 216 15.41 -12.50 -1.75
N ASN A 217 15.78 -11.35 -2.32
CA ASN A 217 16.90 -11.24 -3.27
C ASN A 217 18.25 -10.99 -2.59
N GLY A 218 18.34 -11.09 -1.26
CA GLY A 218 19.58 -10.99 -0.52
C GLY A 218 20.05 -9.57 -0.22
N GLY A 219 19.19 -8.57 -0.35
CA GLY A 219 19.50 -7.19 0.02
C GLY A 219 19.70 -7.05 1.53
N ARG A 220 20.91 -6.69 1.96
CA ARG A 220 21.29 -6.60 3.40
C ARG A 220 21.84 -5.24 3.79
N THR A 221 22.09 -4.36 2.84
CA THR A 221 22.74 -3.07 3.09
C THR A 221 22.00 -1.93 2.41
N GLN A 222 22.26 -0.71 2.86
CA GLN A 222 21.73 0.53 2.25
C GLN A 222 22.23 0.75 0.81
N LEU A 223 23.24 0.01 0.37
CA LEU A 223 23.74 0.09 -0.99
C LEU A 223 22.66 -0.22 -2.04
N VAL A 224 21.69 -1.08 -1.71
CA VAL A 224 20.54 -1.36 -2.57
C VAL A 224 19.75 -0.09 -2.86
N SER A 225 19.48 0.74 -1.86
CA SER A 225 18.76 2.00 -2.00
C SER A 225 19.54 3.03 -2.80
N VAL A 226 20.87 3.10 -2.60
CA VAL A 226 21.77 3.98 -3.38
C VAL A 226 21.77 3.55 -4.84
N MET A 227 21.92 2.26 -5.14
CA MET A 227 21.90 1.75 -6.51
C MET A 227 20.53 1.97 -7.17
N ALA A 228 19.43 1.78 -6.44
CA ALA A 228 18.10 2.09 -6.93
C ALA A 228 17.95 3.59 -7.28
N SER A 229 18.47 4.47 -6.42
CA SER A 229 18.44 5.93 -6.66
C SER A 229 19.27 6.33 -7.89
N VAL A 230 20.46 5.74 -8.05
CA VAL A 230 21.30 5.97 -9.24
C VAL A 230 20.62 5.46 -10.50
N THR A 231 20.02 4.28 -10.44
CA THR A 231 19.26 3.73 -11.58
C THR A 231 18.09 4.63 -11.96
N MET A 232 17.33 5.12 -10.98
CA MET A 232 16.25 6.07 -11.24
C MET A 232 16.75 7.38 -11.82
N LEU A 233 17.90 7.88 -11.37
CA LEU A 233 18.55 9.06 -11.92
C LEU A 233 18.89 8.86 -13.40
N VAL A 234 19.50 7.72 -13.75
CA VAL A 234 19.81 7.38 -15.14
C VAL A 234 18.54 7.29 -15.97
N VAL A 235 17.49 6.65 -15.47
CA VAL A 235 16.19 6.56 -16.14
C VAL A 235 15.60 7.95 -16.40
N LEU A 236 15.64 8.85 -15.40
CA LEU A 236 15.14 10.23 -15.57
C LEU A 236 15.90 11.02 -16.62
N LEU A 237 17.22 10.82 -16.72
CA LEU A 237 18.06 11.56 -17.67
C LEU A 237 17.99 10.99 -19.10
N VAL A 238 17.94 9.67 -19.24
CA VAL A 238 18.07 8.97 -20.53
C VAL A 238 16.73 8.49 -21.07
N ALA A 239 15.90 7.88 -20.23
CA ALA A 239 14.67 7.21 -20.67
C ALA A 239 13.44 8.12 -20.73
N THR A 240 13.47 9.30 -20.10
CA THR A 240 12.34 10.24 -20.11
C THR A 240 11.82 10.56 -21.52
N PRO A 241 12.65 10.78 -22.55
CA PRO A 241 12.15 11.00 -23.91
C PRO A 241 11.39 9.83 -24.51
N LEU A 242 11.67 8.61 -24.04
CA LEU A 242 11.03 7.39 -24.53
C LEU A 242 9.64 7.20 -23.89
N ILE A 243 9.45 7.78 -22.71
CA ILE A 243 8.20 7.64 -21.94
C ILE A 243 7.00 8.25 -22.69
N ARG A 244 7.20 9.29 -23.50
CA ARG A 244 6.14 9.92 -24.29
C ARG A 244 5.46 8.96 -25.28
N PHE A 245 6.16 7.91 -25.70
CA PHE A 245 5.61 6.91 -26.62
C PHE A 245 4.84 5.80 -25.89
N LEU A 246 4.80 5.84 -24.57
CA LEU A 246 4.12 4.81 -23.80
C LEU A 246 2.60 5.01 -23.86
N PRO A 247 1.83 4.00 -24.33
CA PRO A 247 0.38 4.09 -24.36
C PRO A 247 -0.20 4.12 -22.93
N VAL A 248 -1.13 5.02 -22.70
CA VAL A 248 -1.83 5.16 -21.40
C VAL A 248 -2.44 3.83 -20.92
N PRO A 249 -3.11 3.02 -21.77
CA PRO A 249 -3.67 1.74 -21.33
C PRO A 249 -2.63 0.72 -20.84
N VAL A 250 -1.41 0.73 -21.40
CA VAL A 250 -0.31 -0.12 -20.91
C VAL A 250 0.12 0.30 -19.51
N LEU A 251 0.33 1.60 -19.31
CA LEU A 251 0.68 2.13 -17.98
C LEU A 251 -0.43 1.86 -16.96
N THR A 252 -1.69 2.07 -17.35
CA THR A 252 -2.86 1.79 -16.51
C THR A 252 -2.92 0.32 -16.11
N ALA A 253 -2.67 -0.61 -17.04
CA ALA A 253 -2.61 -2.04 -16.75
C ALA A 253 -1.49 -2.38 -15.76
N ILE A 254 -0.32 -1.75 -15.88
CA ILE A 254 0.80 -1.91 -14.93
C ILE A 254 0.39 -1.43 -13.53
N VAL A 255 -0.28 -0.28 -13.43
CA VAL A 255 -0.78 0.26 -12.16
C VAL A 255 -1.81 -0.70 -11.53
N VAL A 256 -2.80 -1.16 -12.32
CA VAL A 256 -3.81 -2.12 -11.85
C VAL A 256 -3.17 -3.42 -11.38
N ASN A 257 -2.19 -3.96 -12.11
CA ASN A 257 -1.44 -5.16 -11.70
C ASN A 257 -0.70 -4.95 -10.37
N ALA A 258 -0.07 -3.79 -10.18
CA ALA A 258 0.60 -3.45 -8.93
C ALA A 258 -0.37 -3.36 -7.75
N LEU A 259 -1.55 -2.76 -7.96
CA LEU A 259 -2.61 -2.65 -6.95
C LEU A 259 -3.21 -4.02 -6.59
N ILE A 260 -3.45 -4.89 -7.59
CA ILE A 260 -3.88 -6.28 -7.33
C ILE A 260 -2.84 -7.00 -6.45
N GLY A 261 -1.54 -6.80 -6.71
CA GLY A 261 -0.47 -7.36 -5.90
C GLY A 261 -0.35 -6.76 -4.50
N ALA A 262 -0.86 -5.55 -4.29
CA ALA A 262 -0.88 -4.87 -3.00
C ALA A 262 -2.12 -5.18 -2.15
N THR A 263 -3.17 -5.77 -2.73
CA THR A 263 -4.36 -6.18 -1.98
C THR A 263 -4.04 -7.31 -1.00
N GLU A 264 -4.59 -7.21 0.19
CA GLU A 264 -4.34 -8.16 1.28
C GLU A 264 -5.49 -9.15 1.51
N PHE A 265 -6.17 -9.56 0.45
CA PHE A 265 -7.25 -10.57 0.54
C PHE A 265 -6.79 -11.92 1.10
N GLY A 266 -5.49 -12.19 1.08
CA GLY A 266 -4.90 -13.34 1.77
C GLY A 266 -5.19 -13.33 3.28
N ILE A 267 -5.16 -12.14 3.91
CA ILE A 267 -5.52 -11.95 5.32
C ILE A 267 -7.00 -12.31 5.53
N ALA A 268 -7.90 -11.76 4.71
CA ALA A 268 -9.34 -12.06 4.80
C ALA A 268 -9.62 -13.58 4.71
N ARG A 269 -8.95 -14.27 3.77
CA ARG A 269 -9.10 -15.73 3.60
C ARG A 269 -8.58 -16.50 4.82
N ARG A 270 -7.50 -16.04 5.46
CA ARG A 270 -6.99 -16.61 6.71
C ARG A 270 -7.95 -16.38 7.85
N LEU A 271 -8.44 -15.16 8.01
CA LEU A 271 -9.36 -14.75 9.07
C LEU A 271 -10.71 -15.48 8.99
N TRP A 272 -11.21 -15.75 7.80
CA TRP A 272 -12.42 -16.55 7.61
C TRP A 272 -12.39 -17.89 8.35
N ARG A 273 -11.20 -18.50 8.45
CA ARG A 273 -11.01 -19.80 9.11
C ARG A 273 -10.63 -19.71 10.59
N VAL A 274 -10.01 -18.59 11.00
CA VAL A 274 -9.39 -18.44 12.31
C VAL A 274 -10.25 -17.61 13.25
N ASN A 275 -10.74 -16.44 12.81
CA ASN A 275 -11.45 -15.50 13.65
C ASN A 275 -12.45 -14.66 12.84
N ARG A 276 -13.74 -14.95 13.02
CA ARG A 276 -14.81 -14.25 12.30
C ARG A 276 -15.00 -12.80 12.76
N VAL A 277 -14.63 -12.46 14.00
CA VAL A 277 -14.72 -11.08 14.50
C VAL A 277 -13.69 -10.21 13.77
N GLU A 278 -12.46 -10.68 13.70
CA GLU A 278 -11.42 -9.98 12.94
C GLU A 278 -11.73 -9.87 11.45
N LEU A 279 -12.39 -10.88 10.88
CA LEU A 279 -12.90 -10.77 9.52
C LEU A 279 -13.97 -9.68 9.38
N GLY A 280 -14.86 -9.55 10.38
CA GLY A 280 -15.84 -8.46 10.43
C GLY A 280 -15.18 -7.09 10.45
N ILE A 281 -14.09 -6.94 11.20
CA ILE A 281 -13.29 -5.71 11.26
C ILE A 281 -12.61 -5.42 9.92
N PHE A 282 -11.97 -6.43 9.32
CA PHE A 282 -11.41 -6.31 7.96
C PHE A 282 -12.46 -5.85 6.96
N THR A 283 -13.62 -6.49 6.95
CA THR A 283 -14.72 -6.20 6.03
C THR A 283 -15.29 -4.80 6.28
N GLY A 284 -15.44 -4.40 7.54
CA GLY A 284 -15.89 -3.06 7.92
C GLY A 284 -14.93 -1.98 7.48
N ALA A 285 -13.62 -2.17 7.62
CA ALA A 285 -12.60 -1.26 7.14
C ALA A 285 -12.59 -1.19 5.60
N PHE A 286 -12.69 -2.34 4.91
CA PHE A 286 -12.74 -2.44 3.47
C PHE A 286 -13.93 -1.68 2.87
N PHE A 287 -15.15 -1.97 3.34
CA PHE A 287 -16.35 -1.26 2.87
C PHE A 287 -16.42 0.19 3.37
N GLY A 288 -15.83 0.49 4.53
CA GLY A 288 -15.69 1.84 5.01
C GLY A 288 -14.94 2.74 4.03
N VAL A 289 -13.85 2.22 3.44
CA VAL A 289 -13.11 2.92 2.37
C VAL A 289 -13.94 3.05 1.11
N LEU A 290 -14.50 1.96 0.61
CA LEU A 290 -15.22 1.94 -0.67
C LEU A 290 -16.48 2.82 -0.68
N LEU A 291 -17.21 2.89 0.45
CA LEU A 291 -18.49 3.62 0.53
C LEU A 291 -18.32 5.07 0.96
N LEU A 292 -17.31 5.37 1.78
CA LEU A 292 -17.11 6.69 2.37
C LEU A 292 -15.87 7.42 1.82
N GLY A 293 -15.12 6.73 0.94
CA GLY A 293 -13.83 7.18 0.42
C GLY A 293 -12.65 6.95 1.37
N ALA A 294 -11.42 7.02 0.85
CA ALA A 294 -10.20 6.67 1.57
C ALA A 294 -10.02 7.45 2.88
N ILE A 295 -10.32 8.76 2.89
CA ILE A 295 -10.11 9.62 4.09
C ILE A 295 -11.04 9.21 5.23
N LYS A 296 -12.33 9.08 4.96
CA LYS A 296 -13.33 8.67 5.97
C LYS A 296 -13.14 7.20 6.36
N GLY A 297 -12.75 6.36 5.39
CA GLY A 297 -12.45 4.93 5.61
C GLY A 297 -11.31 4.70 6.60
N VAL A 298 -10.24 5.52 6.56
CA VAL A 298 -9.17 5.47 7.57
C VAL A 298 -9.72 5.75 8.96
N LEU A 299 -10.56 6.77 9.10
CA LEU A 299 -11.16 7.10 10.39
C LEU A 299 -12.02 5.95 10.93
N VAL A 300 -12.85 5.35 10.07
CA VAL A 300 -13.64 4.16 10.42
C VAL A 300 -12.71 3.01 10.84
N GLY A 301 -11.64 2.74 10.08
CA GLY A 301 -10.65 1.72 10.41
C GLY A 301 -9.99 1.96 11.77
N MET A 302 -9.59 3.20 12.07
CA MET A 302 -9.01 3.56 13.38
C MET A 302 -10.00 3.34 14.53
N VAL A 303 -11.26 3.74 14.36
CA VAL A 303 -12.31 3.52 15.37
C VAL A 303 -12.54 2.01 15.58
N LEU A 304 -12.63 1.22 14.52
CA LEU A 304 -12.78 -0.23 14.60
C LEU A 304 -11.57 -0.88 15.28
N SER A 305 -10.35 -0.44 14.99
CA SER A 305 -9.13 -0.89 15.66
C SER A 305 -9.17 -0.61 17.16
N PHE A 306 -9.57 0.60 17.53
CA PHE A 306 -9.69 0.97 18.94
C PHE A 306 -10.74 0.14 19.67
N ILE A 307 -11.89 -0.12 19.05
CA ILE A 307 -12.95 -1.00 19.60
C ILE A 307 -12.40 -2.42 19.76
N ASP A 308 -11.65 -2.95 18.79
CA ASP A 308 -11.05 -4.29 18.88
C ASP A 308 -10.08 -4.41 20.05
N VAL A 309 -9.21 -3.41 20.22
CA VAL A 309 -8.29 -3.35 21.37
C VAL A 309 -9.05 -3.33 22.69
N LEU A 310 -10.09 -2.50 22.81
CA LEU A 310 -10.92 -2.44 24.00
C LEU A 310 -11.63 -3.77 24.28
N MET A 311 -12.20 -4.42 23.26
CA MET A 311 -12.86 -5.73 23.42
C MET A 311 -11.88 -6.81 23.87
N ARG A 312 -10.66 -6.83 23.32
CA ARG A 312 -9.60 -7.76 23.74
C ARG A 312 -9.15 -7.51 25.18
N ALA A 313 -9.04 -6.25 25.58
CA ALA A 313 -8.69 -5.86 26.95
C ALA A 313 -9.81 -6.20 27.95
N ALA A 314 -11.08 -6.02 27.54
CA ALA A 314 -12.24 -6.29 28.39
C ALA A 314 -12.54 -7.79 28.56
N ALA A 315 -12.18 -8.61 27.56
CA ALA A 315 -12.41 -10.05 27.58
C ALA A 315 -11.10 -10.83 27.36
N PRO A 316 -10.15 -10.80 28.31
CA PRO A 316 -8.91 -11.54 28.20
C PRO A 316 -9.20 -13.04 28.05
N GLN A 317 -8.45 -13.70 27.16
CA GLN A 317 -8.56 -15.16 27.02
C GLN A 317 -8.11 -15.80 28.33
N ARG A 318 -9.02 -16.54 28.97
CA ARG A 318 -8.76 -17.29 30.16
C ARG A 318 -8.68 -18.77 29.82
N THR A 319 -7.68 -19.46 30.35
CA THR A 319 -7.55 -20.90 30.23
C THR A 319 -7.02 -21.46 31.54
N PHE A 320 -7.50 -22.63 31.93
CA PHE A 320 -6.97 -23.32 33.10
C PHE A 320 -5.65 -23.99 32.71
N LEU A 321 -4.65 -23.81 33.55
CA LEU A 321 -3.34 -24.38 33.36
C LEU A 321 -3.14 -25.56 34.30
N GLY A 322 -2.44 -26.58 33.83
CA GLY A 322 -2.05 -27.74 34.61
C GLY A 322 -0.63 -28.17 34.24
N THR A 323 -0.15 -29.23 34.89
CA THR A 323 1.19 -29.80 34.63
C THR A 323 1.09 -31.07 33.80
N LEU A 324 2.10 -31.27 32.93
CA LEU A 324 2.24 -32.53 32.18
C LEU A 324 3.33 -33.38 32.84
N PRO A 325 3.06 -34.62 33.22
CA PRO A 325 4.07 -35.50 33.78
C PRO A 325 5.30 -35.63 32.88
N GLY A 326 6.49 -35.36 33.42
CA GLY A 326 7.75 -35.44 32.67
C GLY A 326 8.12 -34.23 31.87
N LYS A 327 7.33 -33.14 31.86
CA LYS A 327 7.69 -31.88 31.24
C LYS A 327 7.59 -30.71 32.22
N ALA A 328 8.65 -29.87 32.24
CA ALA A 328 8.63 -28.64 33.02
C ALA A 328 7.76 -27.58 32.36
N GLY A 329 6.89 -26.91 33.12
CA GLY A 329 6.02 -25.83 32.65
C GLY A 329 4.53 -26.07 32.88
N PHE A 330 3.74 -25.04 32.64
CA PHE A 330 2.29 -25.07 32.71
C PHE A 330 1.69 -25.13 31.33
N PHE A 331 0.72 -26.01 31.12
CA PHE A 331 0.08 -26.25 29.82
C PHE A 331 -1.43 -26.06 29.91
N PRO A 332 -2.08 -25.54 28.86
CA PRO A 332 -3.54 -25.41 28.84
C PRO A 332 -4.22 -26.78 28.93
N ILE A 333 -5.12 -26.95 29.89
CA ILE A 333 -5.85 -28.21 30.07
C ILE A 333 -6.75 -28.53 28.89
N ASP A 334 -7.32 -27.49 28.28
CA ASP A 334 -8.27 -27.63 27.15
C ASP A 334 -7.61 -27.97 25.81
N ARG A 335 -6.28 -27.75 25.69
CA ARG A 335 -5.59 -27.87 24.41
C ARG A 335 -4.55 -28.96 24.33
N VAL A 336 -4.09 -29.46 25.46
CA VAL A 336 -3.02 -30.47 25.51
C VAL A 336 -3.55 -31.71 26.26
N SER A 337 -3.60 -32.82 25.55
CA SER A 337 -4.02 -34.11 26.15
C SER A 337 -3.00 -34.60 27.18
N GLY A 338 -3.49 -35.09 28.31
CA GLY A 338 -2.64 -35.64 29.40
C GLY A 338 -2.18 -34.59 30.43
N VAL A 339 -2.61 -33.35 30.33
CA VAL A 339 -2.38 -32.32 31.35
C VAL A 339 -3.25 -32.61 32.57
N GLN A 340 -2.64 -32.64 33.76
CA GLN A 340 -3.32 -32.82 35.03
C GLN A 340 -3.47 -31.48 35.75
N ALA A 341 -4.69 -31.22 36.25
CA ALA A 341 -4.93 -30.05 37.08
C ALA A 341 -4.15 -30.15 38.38
N LEU A 342 -3.61 -29.05 38.86
CA LEU A 342 -2.95 -28.99 40.15
C LEU A 342 -4.01 -29.09 41.27
N ALA A 343 -3.83 -30.03 42.19
CA ALA A 343 -4.72 -30.16 43.35
C ALA A 343 -4.62 -28.88 44.20
N HIS A 344 -5.77 -28.29 44.51
CA HIS A 344 -5.92 -27.09 45.35
C HIS A 344 -5.32 -25.77 44.79
N ILE A 345 -4.84 -25.73 43.55
CA ILE A 345 -4.32 -24.51 42.91
C ILE A 345 -5.00 -24.33 41.57
N VAL A 346 -5.59 -23.15 41.36
CA VAL A 346 -6.15 -22.76 40.06
C VAL A 346 -5.22 -21.70 39.45
N LEU A 347 -4.59 -22.04 38.33
CA LEU A 347 -3.77 -21.11 37.54
C LEU A 347 -4.58 -20.68 36.29
N TYR A 348 -4.67 -19.39 36.09
CA TYR A 348 -5.37 -18.81 34.95
C TYR A 348 -4.37 -18.35 33.91
#